data_fe946246514eec06716d82dd5f7a8cea
#
_entry.id   fe946246514eec06716d82dd5f7a8cea
#
_cell.length_a   1.000
_cell.length_b   1.000
_cell.length_c   1.000
_cell.angle_alpha   90.00
_cell.angle_beta   90.00
_cell.angle_gamma   90.00
#
_symmetry.space_group_name_H-M   'P 1'
#
loop_
_entity.id
_entity.type
_entity.pdbx_description
1 polymer ?
#
loop_
_entity_poly.entity_id
_entity_poly.type
_entity_poly.pdbx_seq_one_letter_code
_entity_poly.pdbx_strand_id
1 'polypeptide(L)'
;MKKLIIIVFAVMLTLSNSYTQVFKSTTKVATTAAQFLKIGAGARPIAMGGAYSAMIGDINSVYWNPAGISRIYGGEATFNHANWLADMKYDFFAATFDIPNMGTIGASVVSYNVPEDIVRTYKSPEGDGRVFDAGALAIGLVYAQNLTDRFSIGISAKIVREWIWNESAMGMAVDIGTLYITPFNDLKIGASISNFGTKMQLEGRDLSFLENMPTITDNGQINNIPSEFAAEYYEMPLTFRVGLSMDVLKFDILRATAAVDAVHPNDNTEYLNAGLEFAYDEMFFVRAGYKTLFMKDAEGGLTVGGGIRYHIGGASYLKIDYALADYNRLKQVHFISLSVKYW
;
A
#
# COMPACT_ATOMS: atom_id res chain seq x y z
N MET A 1 -18.44 -30.37 9.65
CA MET A 1 -17.88 -29.20 10.33
C MET A 1 -16.89 -29.54 11.45
N LYS A 2 -17.24 -30.30 12.49
CA LYS A 2 -16.28 -30.63 13.58
C LYS A 2 -14.97 -31.30 13.12
N LYS A 3 -15.01 -32.22 12.15
CA LYS A 3 -13.79 -32.87 11.60
C LYS A 3 -12.87 -31.92 10.84
N LEU A 4 -13.41 -30.91 10.18
CA LEU A 4 -12.62 -29.90 9.43
C LEU A 4 -11.87 -28.96 10.39
N ILE A 5 -12.53 -28.54 11.47
CA ILE A 5 -11.92 -27.71 12.53
C ILE A 5 -10.76 -28.45 13.19
N ILE A 6 -10.91 -29.76 13.44
CA ILE A 6 -9.86 -30.59 14.02
C ILE A 6 -8.67 -30.73 13.06
N ILE A 7 -8.91 -30.87 11.74
CA ILE A 7 -7.85 -30.96 10.72
C ILE A 7 -7.10 -29.63 10.63
N VAL A 8 -7.79 -28.49 10.61
CA VAL A 8 -7.15 -27.15 10.59
C VAL A 8 -6.34 -26.92 11.86
N PHE A 9 -6.86 -27.32 13.03
CA PHE A 9 -6.14 -27.20 14.30
C PHE A 9 -4.94 -28.17 14.38
N ALA A 10 -5.04 -29.37 13.83
CA ALA A 10 -3.94 -30.34 13.73
C ALA A 10 -2.85 -29.87 12.78
N VAL A 11 -3.20 -29.26 11.63
CA VAL A 11 -2.25 -28.64 10.69
C VAL A 11 -1.55 -27.43 11.33
N MET A 12 -2.26 -26.59 12.09
CA MET A 12 -1.62 -25.51 12.86
C MET A 12 -0.64 -26.02 13.92
N LEU A 13 -0.96 -27.11 14.60
CA LEU A 13 -0.09 -27.71 15.63
C LEU A 13 1.15 -28.41 15.02
N THR A 14 1.08 -28.95 13.82
CA THR A 14 2.25 -29.54 13.14
C THR A 14 3.17 -28.49 12.54
N LEU A 15 2.68 -27.29 12.20
CA LEU A 15 3.49 -26.18 11.73
C LEU A 15 4.35 -25.54 12.84
N SER A 16 4.00 -25.73 14.11
CA SER A 16 4.74 -25.15 15.23
C SER A 16 6.12 -25.78 15.52
N ASN A 17 6.45 -26.92 14.91
CA ASN A 17 7.73 -27.60 15.14
C ASN A 17 8.69 -27.62 13.93
N SER A 18 8.34 -26.95 12.84
CA SER A 18 9.22 -26.87 11.66
C SER A 18 9.86 -25.49 11.56
N TYR A 19 10.72 -25.15 12.52
CA TYR A 19 11.68 -24.05 12.34
C TYR A 19 12.80 -24.52 11.38
N THR A 20 12.45 -24.88 10.18
CA THR A 20 13.43 -25.01 9.12
C THR A 20 13.76 -23.60 8.63
N GLN A 21 15.03 -23.26 8.67
CA GLN A 21 15.65 -22.04 8.13
C GLN A 21 15.38 -21.88 6.62
N VAL A 22 14.12 -21.63 6.24
CA VAL A 22 13.74 -21.37 4.85
C VAL A 22 14.05 -19.91 4.48
N PHE A 23 14.20 -19.04 5.47
CA PHE A 23 14.41 -17.61 5.26
C PHE A 23 15.79 -17.18 5.78
N LYS A 24 16.77 -17.19 4.90
CA LYS A 24 18.06 -16.55 5.16
C LYS A 24 17.86 -15.05 4.92
N SER A 25 17.50 -14.32 5.98
CA SER A 25 17.23 -12.89 5.92
C SER A 25 18.54 -12.11 5.73
N THR A 26 18.86 -11.78 4.50
CA THR A 26 19.65 -10.58 4.27
C THR A 26 18.66 -9.42 4.23
N THR A 27 18.56 -8.66 5.30
CA THR A 27 17.69 -7.49 5.33
C THR A 27 18.25 -6.45 4.35
N LYS A 28 17.48 -6.15 3.31
CA LYS A 28 17.75 -5.05 2.37
C LYS A 28 16.93 -3.81 2.74
N VAL A 29 16.68 -3.61 4.03
CA VAL A 29 15.90 -2.47 4.53
C VAL A 29 16.58 -1.16 4.09
N ALA A 30 15.77 -0.19 3.64
CA ALA A 30 16.19 1.10 3.12
C ALA A 30 17.04 1.07 1.84
N THR A 31 16.91 0.02 1.02
CA THR A 31 17.60 -0.09 -0.27
C THR A 31 16.70 0.20 -1.47
N THR A 32 15.44 0.58 -1.26
CA THR A 32 14.49 0.93 -2.33
C THR A 32 14.00 2.36 -2.21
N ALA A 33 13.70 3.00 -3.32
CA ALA A 33 13.01 4.28 -3.41
C ALA A 33 11.50 4.11 -3.12
N ALA A 34 10.76 5.18 -3.12
CA ALA A 34 9.29 5.22 -3.08
C ALA A 34 8.66 4.41 -1.93
N GLN A 35 9.26 4.44 -0.73
CA GLN A 35 8.80 3.69 0.44
C GLN A 35 7.38 4.04 0.87
N PHE A 36 6.87 5.24 0.54
CA PHE A 36 5.50 5.65 0.81
C PHE A 36 4.45 4.73 0.15
N LEU A 37 4.83 4.01 -0.93
CA LEU A 37 3.98 3.02 -1.58
C LEU A 37 3.76 1.73 -0.76
N LYS A 38 4.36 1.61 0.43
CA LYS A 38 4.19 0.47 1.36
C LYS A 38 3.34 0.80 2.58
N ILE A 39 2.96 2.07 2.77
CA ILE A 39 2.18 2.52 3.94
C ILE A 39 0.84 1.79 4.02
N GLY A 40 0.15 1.69 2.90
CA GLY A 40 -1.18 1.08 2.79
C GLY A 40 -2.28 2.14 2.71
N ALA A 41 -3.27 1.91 1.87
CA ALA A 41 -4.39 2.82 1.64
C ALA A 41 -5.71 2.22 2.12
N GLY A 42 -6.57 3.06 2.70
CA GLY A 42 -7.91 2.71 3.14
C GLY A 42 -8.00 2.27 4.59
N ALA A 43 -8.90 2.91 5.36
CA ALA A 43 -9.11 2.54 6.76
C ALA A 43 -9.62 1.09 6.90
N ARG A 44 -10.49 0.62 6.00
CA ARG A 44 -10.96 -0.76 6.01
C ARG A 44 -9.84 -1.79 5.87
N PRO A 45 -8.95 -1.72 4.85
CA PRO A 45 -7.82 -2.65 4.74
C PRO A 45 -6.84 -2.56 5.91
N ILE A 46 -6.54 -1.34 6.38
CA ILE A 46 -5.65 -1.13 7.51
C ILE A 46 -6.21 -1.77 8.77
N ALA A 47 -7.51 -1.60 9.07
CA ALA A 47 -8.17 -2.24 10.21
C ALA A 47 -8.14 -3.77 10.14
N MET A 48 -8.01 -4.34 8.95
CA MET A 48 -7.84 -5.78 8.72
C MET A 48 -6.36 -6.22 8.66
N GLY A 49 -5.44 -5.45 9.24
CA GLY A 49 -4.01 -5.77 9.25
C GLY A 49 -3.33 -5.72 7.88
N GLY A 50 -4.00 -5.19 6.84
CA GLY A 50 -3.52 -5.25 5.46
C GLY A 50 -3.72 -6.61 4.78
N ALA A 51 -4.54 -7.50 5.34
CA ALA A 51 -4.96 -8.74 4.69
C ALA A 51 -6.11 -8.45 3.71
N TYR A 52 -5.76 -8.03 2.49
CA TYR A 52 -6.74 -7.47 1.56
C TYR A 52 -6.62 -7.96 0.11
N SER A 53 -5.60 -8.73 -0.22
CA SER A 53 -5.30 -9.18 -1.60
C SER A 53 -6.41 -10.05 -2.21
N ALA A 54 -7.21 -10.73 -1.37
CA ALA A 54 -8.32 -11.57 -1.80
C ALA A 54 -9.70 -10.92 -1.57
N MET A 55 -9.76 -9.63 -1.18
CA MET A 55 -11.03 -8.91 -1.02
C MET A 55 -11.58 -8.45 -2.36
N ILE A 56 -12.91 -8.40 -2.49
CA ILE A 56 -13.61 -8.11 -3.73
C ILE A 56 -14.65 -7.01 -3.56
N GLY A 57 -14.95 -6.30 -4.67
CA GLY A 57 -16.05 -5.34 -4.74
C GLY A 57 -15.88 -4.13 -3.82
N ASP A 58 -14.64 -3.70 -3.59
CA ASP A 58 -14.30 -2.54 -2.78
C ASP A 58 -13.21 -1.72 -3.49
N ILE A 59 -13.38 -0.42 -3.54
CA ILE A 59 -12.50 0.50 -4.25
C ILE A 59 -11.07 0.52 -3.72
N ASN A 60 -10.83 0.19 -2.44
CA ASN A 60 -9.49 0.12 -1.90
C ASN A 60 -8.65 -0.98 -2.56
N SER A 61 -9.28 -1.93 -3.27
CA SER A 61 -8.58 -2.94 -4.06
C SER A 61 -7.72 -2.34 -5.18
N VAL A 62 -7.99 -1.10 -5.64
CA VAL A 62 -7.10 -0.37 -6.56
C VAL A 62 -5.65 -0.37 -6.06
N TYR A 63 -5.45 -0.25 -4.76
CA TYR A 63 -4.12 -0.23 -4.15
C TYR A 63 -3.59 -1.64 -3.83
N TRP A 64 -4.46 -2.55 -3.34
CA TRP A 64 -4.03 -3.84 -2.77
C TRP A 64 -3.95 -4.97 -3.80
N ASN A 65 -4.95 -5.06 -4.66
CA ASN A 65 -5.03 -6.04 -5.77
C ASN A 65 -5.98 -5.49 -6.83
N PRO A 66 -5.48 -5.02 -7.97
CA PRO A 66 -6.32 -4.38 -8.99
C PRO A 66 -7.43 -5.29 -9.52
N ALA A 67 -7.29 -6.62 -9.46
CA ALA A 67 -8.36 -7.53 -9.86
C ALA A 67 -9.64 -7.42 -9.00
N GLY A 68 -9.51 -6.96 -7.75
CA GLY A 68 -10.63 -6.84 -6.82
C GLY A 68 -11.69 -5.81 -7.23
N ILE A 69 -11.35 -4.82 -8.05
CA ILE A 69 -12.31 -3.81 -8.53
C ILE A 69 -13.23 -4.34 -9.65
N SER A 70 -12.90 -5.44 -10.30
CA SER A 70 -13.68 -6.01 -11.41
C SER A 70 -15.12 -6.37 -11.04
N ARG A 71 -15.43 -6.38 -9.75
CA ARG A 71 -16.77 -6.70 -9.21
C ARG A 71 -17.43 -5.50 -8.54
N ILE A 72 -16.95 -4.30 -8.83
CA ILE A 72 -17.64 -3.05 -8.49
C ILE A 72 -18.61 -2.76 -9.63
N TYR A 73 -19.89 -2.72 -9.32
CA TYR A 73 -20.93 -2.35 -10.27
C TYR A 73 -21.28 -0.87 -10.09
N GLY A 74 -21.43 -0.13 -11.18
CA GLY A 74 -21.60 1.32 -11.18
C GLY A 74 -20.30 2.06 -10.96
N GLY A 75 -20.33 3.12 -10.18
CA GLY A 75 -19.15 3.91 -9.84
C GLY A 75 -18.91 3.99 -8.35
N GLU A 76 -17.65 4.03 -7.93
CA GLU A 76 -17.25 4.23 -6.54
C GLU A 76 -16.08 5.21 -6.49
N ALA A 77 -16.10 6.13 -5.51
CA ALA A 77 -14.98 7.01 -5.22
C ALA A 77 -14.65 6.95 -3.73
N THR A 78 -13.38 7.05 -3.38
CA THR A 78 -12.92 7.07 -1.99
C THR A 78 -11.84 8.13 -1.78
N PHE A 79 -11.86 8.74 -0.61
CA PHE A 79 -10.79 9.55 -0.08
C PHE A 79 -10.35 9.01 1.26
N ASN A 80 -9.05 8.81 1.45
CA ASN A 80 -8.46 8.30 2.68
C ASN A 80 -7.39 9.27 3.16
N HIS A 81 -7.41 9.59 4.45
CA HIS A 81 -6.46 10.46 5.09
C HIS A 81 -5.84 9.80 6.30
N ALA A 82 -4.54 10.00 6.49
CA ALA A 82 -3.85 9.60 7.71
C ALA A 82 -2.82 10.68 8.12
N ASN A 83 -2.85 11.04 9.40
CA ASN A 83 -1.73 11.71 10.03
C ASN A 83 -0.68 10.64 10.31
N TRP A 84 0.35 10.61 9.44
CA TRP A 84 1.41 9.62 9.52
C TRP A 84 2.42 9.99 10.62
N LEU A 85 3.42 9.16 10.79
CA LEU A 85 4.50 9.37 11.76
C LEU A 85 5.19 10.73 11.54
N ALA A 86 5.66 11.37 12.61
CA ALA A 86 6.37 12.67 12.56
C ALA A 86 5.57 13.79 11.84
N ASP A 87 4.28 13.86 12.09
CA ASP A 87 3.36 14.86 11.52
C ASP A 87 3.27 14.90 9.97
N MET A 88 3.80 13.86 9.32
CA MET A 88 3.64 13.69 7.87
C MET A 88 2.20 13.35 7.53
N LYS A 89 1.76 13.72 6.33
CA LYS A 89 0.39 13.45 5.85
C LYS A 89 0.43 12.44 4.72
N TYR A 90 -0.46 11.46 4.80
CA TYR A 90 -0.66 10.46 3.76
C TYR A 90 -2.11 10.49 3.30
N ASP A 91 -2.29 10.79 2.02
CA ASP A 91 -3.61 10.89 1.39
C ASP A 91 -3.70 9.92 0.21
N PHE A 92 -4.83 9.23 0.10
CA PHE A 92 -5.14 8.38 -1.03
C PHE A 92 -6.52 8.73 -1.57
N PHE A 93 -6.59 8.95 -2.86
CA PHE A 93 -7.84 9.12 -3.60
C PHE A 93 -7.93 8.05 -4.69
N ALA A 94 -9.10 7.47 -4.88
CA ALA A 94 -9.39 6.63 -6.02
C ALA A 94 -10.83 6.81 -6.49
N ALA A 95 -11.04 6.63 -7.79
CA ALA A 95 -12.34 6.59 -8.41
C ALA A 95 -12.38 5.46 -9.45
N THR A 96 -13.47 4.70 -9.49
CA THR A 96 -13.68 3.61 -10.43
C THR A 96 -15.05 3.71 -11.08
N PHE A 97 -15.13 3.20 -12.29
CA PHE A 97 -16.36 3.15 -13.07
C PHE A 97 -16.45 1.83 -13.83
N ASP A 98 -17.55 1.12 -13.64
CA ASP A 98 -17.85 -0.11 -14.37
C ASP A 98 -18.42 0.20 -15.76
N ILE A 99 -17.81 -0.37 -16.79
CA ILE A 99 -18.27 -0.28 -18.16
C ILE A 99 -18.90 -1.64 -18.50
N PRO A 100 -20.22 -1.72 -18.68
CA PRO A 100 -20.91 -2.98 -18.94
C PRO A 100 -20.26 -3.76 -20.08
N ASN A 101 -20.00 -5.04 -19.86
CA ASN A 101 -19.35 -5.99 -20.78
C ASN A 101 -17.89 -5.68 -21.16
N MET A 102 -17.28 -4.61 -20.64
CA MET A 102 -15.88 -4.26 -20.90
C MET A 102 -15.01 -4.39 -19.66
N GLY A 103 -15.58 -4.22 -18.46
CA GLY A 103 -14.85 -4.26 -17.20
C GLY A 103 -14.82 -2.92 -16.49
N THR A 104 -14.04 -2.84 -15.41
CA THR A 104 -13.94 -1.66 -14.54
C THR A 104 -12.66 -0.90 -14.81
N ILE A 105 -12.79 0.38 -15.08
CA ILE A 105 -11.67 1.32 -15.17
C ILE A 105 -11.61 2.20 -13.93
N GLY A 106 -10.45 2.75 -13.64
CA GLY A 106 -10.32 3.71 -12.54
C GLY A 106 -9.00 4.47 -12.57
N ALA A 107 -8.93 5.43 -11.67
CA ALA A 107 -7.73 6.21 -11.44
C ALA A 107 -7.47 6.34 -9.94
N SER A 108 -6.22 6.53 -9.56
CA SER A 108 -5.81 6.71 -8.17
C SER A 108 -4.70 7.74 -8.04
N VAL A 109 -4.67 8.38 -6.88
CA VAL A 109 -3.61 9.31 -6.49
C VAL A 109 -3.21 8.96 -5.06
N VAL A 110 -1.91 8.79 -4.82
CA VAL A 110 -1.30 8.73 -3.50
C VAL A 110 -0.45 9.96 -3.31
N SER A 111 -0.66 10.71 -2.25
CA SER A 111 0.14 11.87 -1.88
C SER A 111 0.74 11.65 -0.50
N TYR A 112 2.03 11.94 -0.37
CA TYR A 112 2.76 11.88 0.88
C TYR A 112 3.52 13.18 1.06
N ASN A 113 3.20 13.91 2.11
CA ASN A 113 3.74 15.23 2.35
C ASN A 113 4.47 15.27 3.70
N VAL A 114 5.68 15.77 3.68
CA VAL A 114 6.50 16.06 4.86
C VAL A 114 6.31 17.53 5.21
N PRO A 115 6.16 17.90 6.49
CA PRO A 115 6.11 19.30 6.89
C PRO A 115 7.37 20.05 6.45
N GLU A 116 7.20 21.31 6.05
CA GLU A 116 8.33 22.20 5.75
C GLU A 116 9.24 22.35 6.97
N ASP A 117 10.55 22.38 6.75
CA ASP A 117 11.56 22.67 7.80
C ASP A 117 12.53 23.72 7.31
N ILE A 118 13.21 24.36 8.26
CA ILE A 118 14.19 25.41 7.99
C ILE A 118 15.53 24.82 7.54
N VAL A 119 16.17 25.48 6.59
CA VAL A 119 17.52 25.13 6.15
C VAL A 119 18.51 25.59 7.20
N ARG A 120 19.19 24.62 7.83
CA ARG A 120 20.26 24.83 8.82
C ARG A 120 21.61 24.57 8.18
N THR A 121 22.56 25.44 8.41
CA THR A 121 23.93 25.31 7.92
C THR A 121 24.92 25.40 9.07
N TYR A 122 26.17 25.02 8.84
CA TYR A 122 27.24 25.19 9.83
C TYR A 122 27.40 26.66 10.25
N LYS A 123 27.18 27.62 9.35
CA LYS A 123 27.26 29.07 9.61
C LYS A 123 25.99 29.64 10.25
N SER A 124 24.87 28.99 10.09
CA SER A 124 23.56 29.42 10.59
C SER A 124 22.79 28.20 11.18
N PRO A 125 23.16 27.74 12.38
CA PRO A 125 22.56 26.55 13.02
C PRO A 125 21.08 26.76 13.34
N GLU A 126 20.64 27.99 13.59
CA GLU A 126 19.24 28.35 13.86
C GLU A 126 18.42 28.57 12.59
N GLY A 127 19.05 28.39 11.42
CA GLY A 127 18.46 28.61 10.11
C GLY A 127 18.96 29.86 9.42
N ASP A 128 18.89 29.86 8.09
CA ASP A 128 19.34 30.97 7.25
C ASP A 128 18.16 31.72 6.59
N GLY A 129 16.93 31.44 7.04
CA GLY A 129 15.69 32.03 6.52
C GLY A 129 15.08 31.32 5.32
N ARG A 130 15.77 30.30 4.78
CA ARG A 130 15.21 29.43 3.73
C ARG A 130 14.45 28.29 4.38
N VAL A 131 13.43 27.80 3.68
CA VAL A 131 12.69 26.58 4.02
C VAL A 131 12.83 25.55 2.90
N PHE A 132 12.70 24.30 3.23
CA PHE A 132 12.62 23.21 2.25
C PHE A 132 11.41 22.33 2.54
N ASP A 133 10.87 21.74 1.51
CA ASP A 133 9.81 20.74 1.57
C ASP A 133 10.29 19.39 1.02
N ALA A 134 9.59 18.35 1.38
CA ALA A 134 9.79 17.02 0.83
C ALA A 134 8.43 16.32 0.69
N GLY A 135 8.34 15.43 -0.27
CA GLY A 135 7.11 14.69 -0.47
C GLY A 135 7.22 13.66 -1.57
N ALA A 136 6.11 12.97 -1.78
CA ALA A 136 6.00 11.99 -2.84
C ALA A 136 4.58 11.94 -3.40
N LEU A 137 4.46 11.60 -4.67
CA LEU A 137 3.21 11.53 -5.41
C LEU A 137 3.23 10.30 -6.32
N ALA A 138 2.15 9.52 -6.30
CA ALA A 138 1.92 8.48 -7.30
C ALA A 138 0.55 8.69 -7.93
N ILE A 139 0.49 8.67 -9.26
CA ILE A 139 -0.75 8.77 -10.04
C ILE A 139 -0.85 7.51 -10.87
N GLY A 140 -1.97 6.80 -10.76
CA GLY A 140 -2.20 5.52 -11.41
C GLY A 140 -3.52 5.45 -12.18
N LEU A 141 -3.51 4.66 -13.25
CA LEU A 141 -4.69 4.22 -13.97
C LEU A 141 -4.82 2.72 -13.80
N VAL A 142 -6.04 2.24 -13.61
CA VAL A 142 -6.33 0.83 -13.34
C VAL A 142 -7.43 0.33 -14.27
N TYR A 143 -7.26 -0.91 -14.70
CA TYR A 143 -8.27 -1.66 -15.44
C TYR A 143 -8.39 -3.07 -14.86
N ALA A 144 -9.62 -3.56 -14.72
CA ALA A 144 -9.88 -4.92 -14.30
C ALA A 144 -11.10 -5.52 -15.02
N GLN A 145 -11.05 -6.81 -15.24
CA GLN A 145 -12.12 -7.53 -15.92
C GLN A 145 -12.35 -8.92 -15.31
N ASN A 146 -13.60 -9.35 -15.30
CA ASN A 146 -13.96 -10.73 -15.03
C ASN A 146 -13.82 -11.55 -16.32
N LEU A 147 -12.84 -12.44 -16.38
CA LEU A 147 -12.65 -13.35 -17.52
C LEU A 147 -13.67 -14.49 -17.48
N THR A 148 -14.07 -14.89 -16.29
CA THR A 148 -15.15 -15.84 -16.03
C THR A 148 -15.94 -15.39 -14.80
N ASP A 149 -17.05 -16.06 -14.50
CA ASP A 149 -17.83 -15.79 -13.27
C ASP A 149 -16.98 -15.90 -11.99
N ARG A 150 -15.88 -16.64 -12.04
CA ARG A 150 -15.05 -16.95 -10.87
C ARG A 150 -13.62 -16.42 -10.96
N PHE A 151 -13.17 -15.99 -12.12
CA PHE A 151 -11.78 -15.55 -12.31
C PHE A 151 -11.72 -14.13 -12.86
N SER A 152 -10.97 -13.29 -12.18
CA SER A 152 -10.78 -11.88 -12.52
C SER A 152 -9.29 -11.56 -12.63
N ILE A 153 -8.98 -10.62 -13.51
CA ILE A 153 -7.64 -10.04 -13.64
C ILE A 153 -7.72 -8.52 -13.52
N GLY A 154 -6.63 -7.91 -13.14
CA GLY A 154 -6.50 -6.46 -13.10
C GLY A 154 -5.06 -6.03 -13.34
N ILE A 155 -4.92 -4.87 -13.90
CA ILE A 155 -3.63 -4.21 -14.15
C ILE A 155 -3.74 -2.75 -13.78
N SER A 156 -2.67 -2.20 -13.19
CA SER A 156 -2.54 -0.77 -12.94
C SER A 156 -1.19 -0.29 -13.45
N ALA A 157 -1.15 0.88 -14.06
CA ALA A 157 0.07 1.57 -14.43
C ALA A 157 0.13 2.90 -13.69
N LYS A 158 1.29 3.25 -13.11
CA LYS A 158 1.45 4.44 -12.30
C LYS A 158 2.78 5.15 -12.56
N ILE A 159 2.73 6.46 -12.43
CA ILE A 159 3.90 7.33 -12.41
C ILE A 159 4.13 7.72 -10.96
N VAL A 160 5.38 7.62 -10.52
CA VAL A 160 5.81 7.88 -9.14
C VAL A 160 6.86 8.98 -9.17
N ARG A 161 6.70 9.98 -8.30
CA ARG A 161 7.67 11.05 -8.10
C ARG A 161 7.91 11.24 -6.62
N GLU A 162 9.18 11.37 -6.24
CA GLU A 162 9.61 11.82 -4.92
C GLU A 162 10.42 13.11 -5.09
N TRP A 163 10.35 14.00 -4.13
CA TRP A 163 11.15 15.22 -4.14
C TRP A 163 11.60 15.58 -2.73
N ILE A 164 12.73 16.21 -2.68
CA ILE A 164 13.26 16.88 -1.50
C ILE A 164 13.93 18.17 -1.95
N TRP A 165 13.36 19.29 -1.52
CA TRP A 165 13.83 20.63 -1.86
C TRP A 165 13.90 20.82 -3.40
N ASN A 166 15.12 20.89 -3.97
CA ASN A 166 15.36 21.16 -5.40
C ASN A 166 15.59 19.88 -6.24
N GLU A 167 15.67 18.73 -5.59
CA GLU A 167 15.92 17.42 -6.19
C GLU A 167 14.62 16.64 -6.31
N SER A 168 14.51 15.82 -7.34
CA SER A 168 13.41 14.89 -7.51
C SER A 168 13.85 13.62 -8.22
N ALA A 169 13.15 12.54 -7.92
CA ALA A 169 13.29 11.27 -8.61
C ALA A 169 11.95 10.88 -9.24
N MET A 170 11.97 10.36 -10.45
CA MET A 170 10.76 9.89 -11.14
C MET A 170 10.93 8.44 -11.60
N GLY A 171 9.81 7.71 -11.59
CA GLY A 171 9.76 6.35 -12.11
C GLY A 171 8.36 5.95 -12.53
N MET A 172 8.26 4.83 -13.23
CA MET A 172 7.01 4.22 -13.65
C MET A 172 6.92 2.80 -13.08
N ALA A 173 5.73 2.39 -12.67
CA ALA A 173 5.48 1.05 -12.15
C ALA A 173 4.17 0.48 -12.68
N VAL A 174 4.10 -0.83 -12.68
CA VAL A 174 2.92 -1.61 -13.04
C VAL A 174 2.56 -2.52 -11.86
N ASP A 175 1.26 -2.61 -11.57
CA ASP A 175 0.73 -3.62 -10.66
C ASP A 175 -0.13 -4.60 -11.46
N ILE A 176 -0.04 -5.86 -11.12
CA ILE A 176 -0.83 -6.94 -11.73
C ILE A 176 -1.51 -7.71 -10.61
N GLY A 177 -2.79 -8.00 -10.82
CA GLY A 177 -3.57 -8.75 -9.86
C GLY A 177 -4.41 -9.83 -10.50
N THR A 178 -4.65 -10.88 -9.74
CA THR A 178 -5.58 -11.95 -10.07
C THR A 178 -6.46 -12.28 -8.87
N LEU A 179 -7.67 -12.72 -9.15
CA LEU A 179 -8.62 -13.14 -8.13
C LEU A 179 -9.40 -14.34 -8.61
N TYR A 180 -9.49 -15.37 -7.78
CA TYR A 180 -10.25 -16.57 -8.05
C TYR A 180 -11.22 -16.88 -6.90
N ILE A 181 -12.50 -17.09 -7.22
CA ILE A 181 -13.52 -17.52 -6.28
C ILE A 181 -13.71 -19.03 -6.44
N THR A 182 -13.31 -19.78 -5.44
CA THR A 182 -13.38 -21.25 -5.48
C THR A 182 -14.82 -21.73 -5.33
N PRO A 183 -15.14 -22.96 -5.78
CA PRO A 183 -16.44 -23.59 -5.49
C PRO A 183 -16.64 -23.97 -4.02
N PHE A 184 -15.56 -23.91 -3.21
CA PHE A 184 -15.59 -24.29 -1.82
C PHE A 184 -15.94 -23.07 -0.93
N ASN A 185 -17.19 -22.98 -0.53
CA ASN A 185 -17.74 -21.92 0.33
C ASN A 185 -17.34 -20.50 -0.11
N ASP A 186 -17.26 -20.27 -1.44
CA ASP A 186 -16.83 -19.00 -2.01
C ASP A 186 -15.51 -18.47 -1.43
N LEU A 187 -14.59 -19.38 -1.04
CA LEU A 187 -13.23 -19.03 -0.64
C LEU A 187 -12.57 -18.28 -1.81
N LYS A 188 -12.08 -17.08 -1.54
CA LYS A 188 -11.43 -16.21 -2.49
C LYS A 188 -9.92 -16.35 -2.35
N ILE A 189 -9.25 -16.51 -3.47
CA ILE A 189 -7.79 -16.56 -3.58
C ILE A 189 -7.38 -15.37 -4.41
N GLY A 190 -6.57 -14.47 -3.85
CA GLY A 190 -6.03 -13.32 -4.55
C GLY A 190 -4.52 -13.41 -4.64
N ALA A 191 -3.96 -12.99 -5.76
CA ALA A 191 -2.52 -12.78 -5.88
C ALA A 191 -2.26 -11.45 -6.58
N SER A 192 -1.25 -10.72 -6.11
CA SER A 192 -0.84 -9.46 -6.72
C SER A 192 0.66 -9.26 -6.67
N ILE A 193 1.18 -8.64 -7.72
CA ILE A 193 2.52 -8.06 -7.79
C ILE A 193 2.32 -6.56 -7.89
N SER A 194 2.91 -5.81 -6.96
CA SER A 194 2.78 -4.35 -6.91
C SER A 194 4.15 -3.70 -7.03
N ASN A 195 4.18 -2.52 -7.67
CA ASN A 195 5.37 -1.68 -7.82
C ASN A 195 6.48 -2.33 -8.65
N PHE A 196 6.14 -3.17 -9.63
CA PHE A 196 7.11 -3.64 -10.62
C PHE A 196 7.41 -2.49 -11.60
N GLY A 197 8.60 -1.91 -11.52
CA GLY A 197 8.86 -0.69 -12.26
C GLY A 197 10.33 -0.38 -12.50
N THR A 198 10.57 0.84 -13.01
CA THR A 198 11.90 1.38 -13.29
C THR A 198 12.64 1.69 -12.00
N LYS A 199 13.95 1.73 -12.06
CA LYS A 199 14.75 2.32 -11.00
C LYS A 199 14.53 3.84 -10.98
N MET A 200 14.68 4.45 -9.82
CA MET A 200 14.60 5.88 -9.58
C MET A 200 15.98 6.41 -9.19
N GLN A 201 16.33 7.58 -9.71
CA GLN A 201 17.54 8.29 -9.38
C GLN A 201 17.18 9.72 -8.99
N LEU A 202 17.82 10.24 -7.96
CA LEU A 202 17.64 11.62 -7.55
C LEU A 202 18.44 12.53 -8.50
N GLU A 203 17.75 13.52 -9.08
CA GLU A 203 18.28 14.51 -10.00
C GLU A 203 17.86 15.90 -9.58
N GLY A 204 18.72 16.89 -9.77
CA GLY A 204 18.40 18.29 -9.45
C GLY A 204 19.62 19.18 -9.41
N ARG A 205 19.36 20.47 -9.27
CA ARG A 205 20.40 21.51 -9.41
C ARG A 205 21.45 21.50 -8.31
N ASP A 206 21.10 21.05 -7.11
CA ASP A 206 22.01 21.10 -5.96
C ASP A 206 23.00 19.91 -5.96
N LEU A 207 22.81 18.97 -6.90
CA LEU A 207 23.79 17.93 -7.23
C LEU A 207 24.91 18.46 -8.13
N SER A 208 24.69 19.59 -8.83
CA SER A 208 25.65 20.18 -9.75
C SER A 208 26.53 21.20 -9.01
N PHE A 209 27.83 21.17 -9.28
CA PHE A 209 28.80 22.11 -8.71
C PHE A 209 29.89 22.44 -9.72
N LEU A 210 30.65 23.49 -9.43
CA LEU A 210 31.82 23.87 -10.23
C LEU A 210 33.07 23.40 -9.53
N GLU A 211 33.86 22.60 -10.20
CA GLU A 211 35.13 22.09 -9.66
C GLU A 211 36.34 22.77 -10.31
N ASN A 212 37.37 22.99 -9.49
CA ASN A 212 38.68 23.51 -9.93
C ASN A 212 39.69 22.37 -9.85
N MET A 213 40.11 21.85 -11.00
CA MET A 213 41.14 20.81 -11.04
C MET A 213 42.52 21.41 -11.06
N PRO A 214 43.43 20.99 -10.12
CA PRO A 214 44.83 21.30 -10.23
C PRO A 214 45.42 20.63 -11.45
N THR A 215 46.00 21.38 -12.37
CA THR A 215 46.73 20.80 -13.52
C THR A 215 48.18 20.46 -13.09
N ILE A 216 48.66 19.30 -13.51
CA ILE A 216 50.04 18.83 -13.23
C ILE A 216 51.06 19.58 -14.13
N THR A 217 50.62 20.38 -15.07
CA THR A 217 51.46 21.17 -15.97
C THR A 217 51.50 22.63 -15.55
N ASP A 218 52.65 23.28 -15.67
CA ASP A 218 53.00 24.65 -15.25
C ASP A 218 52.08 25.79 -15.79
N ASN A 219 51.02 25.46 -16.53
CA ASN A 219 50.22 26.43 -17.27
C ASN A 219 48.84 26.72 -16.71
N GLY A 220 48.65 26.65 -15.40
CA GLY A 220 47.45 27.15 -14.73
C GLY A 220 46.41 26.11 -14.32
N GLN A 221 45.44 26.52 -13.54
CA GLN A 221 44.32 25.73 -13.10
C GLN A 221 43.22 25.75 -14.17
N ILE A 222 42.59 24.60 -14.42
CA ILE A 222 41.32 24.53 -15.16
C ILE A 222 40.26 24.85 -14.12
N ASN A 223 39.63 26.01 -14.23
CA ASN A 223 38.64 26.49 -13.30
C ASN A 223 37.21 26.32 -13.86
N ASN A 224 36.24 26.18 -12.94
CA ASN A 224 34.81 26.16 -13.27
C ASN A 224 34.39 24.99 -14.20
N ILE A 225 34.91 23.79 -13.95
CA ILE A 225 34.43 22.61 -14.66
C ILE A 225 33.05 22.25 -14.08
N PRO A 226 32.00 22.22 -14.90
CA PRO A 226 30.71 21.70 -14.45
C PRO A 226 30.86 20.24 -14.05
N SER A 227 30.56 19.92 -12.82
CA SER A 227 30.63 18.58 -12.23
C SER A 227 29.32 18.27 -11.53
N GLU A 228 29.00 17.00 -11.38
CA GLU A 228 27.77 16.57 -10.75
C GLU A 228 28.05 15.39 -9.80
N PHE A 229 27.39 15.39 -8.63
CA PHE A 229 27.37 14.23 -7.76
C PHE A 229 26.53 13.12 -8.42
N ALA A 230 27.14 11.98 -8.71
CA ALA A 230 26.41 10.83 -9.23
C ALA A 230 25.56 10.20 -8.12
N ALA A 231 24.26 10.41 -8.18
CA ALA A 231 23.33 9.71 -7.29
C ALA A 231 23.15 8.26 -7.76
N GLU A 232 22.95 7.35 -6.82
CA GLU A 232 22.71 5.94 -7.09
C GLU A 232 21.27 5.69 -7.58
N TYR A 233 21.09 4.61 -8.34
CA TYR A 233 19.80 4.13 -8.79
C TYR A 233 19.20 3.17 -7.76
N TYR A 234 18.00 3.47 -7.28
CA TYR A 234 17.25 2.64 -6.34
C TYR A 234 16.06 1.98 -7.00
N GLU A 235 15.86 0.70 -6.71
CA GLU A 235 14.69 -0.06 -7.18
C GLU A 235 13.42 0.41 -6.45
N MET A 236 12.26 0.23 -7.09
CA MET A 236 10.98 0.41 -6.43
C MET A 236 10.70 -0.72 -5.42
N PRO A 237 9.81 -0.48 -4.42
CA PRO A 237 9.50 -1.47 -3.38
C PRO A 237 8.55 -2.54 -3.92
N LEU A 238 9.07 -3.41 -4.78
CA LEU A 238 8.36 -4.54 -5.35
C LEU A 238 7.79 -5.42 -4.24
N THR A 239 6.52 -5.72 -4.31
CA THR A 239 5.84 -6.55 -3.32
C THR A 239 4.98 -7.59 -4.00
N PHE A 240 5.21 -8.85 -3.69
CA PHE A 240 4.33 -9.96 -4.06
C PHE A 240 3.43 -10.32 -2.88
N ARG A 241 2.13 -10.49 -3.14
CA ARG A 241 1.13 -10.87 -2.14
C ARG A 241 0.30 -12.04 -2.65
N VAL A 242 0.02 -12.98 -1.76
CA VAL A 242 -0.97 -14.03 -1.97
C VAL A 242 -1.89 -14.06 -0.77
N GLY A 243 -3.19 -13.90 -1.02
CA GLY A 243 -4.19 -13.80 0.03
C GLY A 243 -5.31 -14.82 -0.12
N LEU A 244 -5.91 -15.12 1.00
CA LEU A 244 -7.12 -15.90 1.14
C LEU A 244 -8.16 -15.09 1.90
N SER A 245 -9.41 -15.09 1.46
CA SER A 245 -10.50 -14.53 2.25
C SER A 245 -11.77 -15.37 2.12
N MET A 246 -12.52 -15.47 3.19
CA MET A 246 -13.76 -16.25 3.22
C MET A 246 -14.73 -15.68 4.25
N ASP A 247 -16.02 -15.72 3.93
CA ASP A 247 -17.09 -15.47 4.90
C ASP A 247 -17.27 -16.71 5.76
N VAL A 248 -16.67 -16.69 6.98
CA VAL A 248 -16.70 -17.82 7.93
C VAL A 248 -18.07 -17.99 8.60
N LEU A 249 -18.82 -16.89 8.70
CA LEU A 249 -20.21 -16.87 9.15
C LEU A 249 -20.99 -15.98 8.19
N LYS A 250 -22.16 -16.44 7.77
CA LYS A 250 -23.06 -15.68 6.91
C LYS A 250 -24.50 -16.04 7.27
N PHE A 251 -25.17 -15.10 7.93
CA PHE A 251 -26.56 -15.10 8.26
C PHE A 251 -27.24 -13.88 7.65
N ASP A 252 -28.54 -13.78 7.68
CA ASP A 252 -29.29 -12.69 7.06
C ASP A 252 -28.80 -11.29 7.45
N ILE A 253 -28.51 -11.10 8.75
CA ILE A 253 -28.10 -9.80 9.31
C ILE A 253 -26.65 -9.78 9.83
N LEU A 254 -25.95 -10.91 9.84
CA LEU A 254 -24.61 -11.02 10.38
C LEU A 254 -23.67 -11.70 9.39
N ARG A 255 -22.54 -11.07 9.12
CA ARG A 255 -21.45 -11.67 8.36
C ARG A 255 -20.13 -11.52 9.12
N ALA A 256 -19.36 -12.58 9.12
CA ALA A 256 -17.97 -12.53 9.59
C ALA A 256 -17.06 -12.99 8.45
N THR A 257 -16.13 -12.15 8.05
CA THR A 257 -15.12 -12.43 7.01
C THR A 257 -13.75 -12.54 7.65
N ALA A 258 -13.04 -13.62 7.36
CA ALA A 258 -11.64 -13.78 7.70
C ALA A 258 -10.77 -13.64 6.46
N ALA A 259 -9.61 -13.01 6.61
CA ALA A 259 -8.62 -12.84 5.56
C ALA A 259 -7.21 -13.06 6.09
N VAL A 260 -6.34 -13.64 5.26
CA VAL A 260 -4.91 -13.84 5.54
C VAL A 260 -4.14 -13.59 4.25
N ASP A 261 -3.09 -12.77 4.32
CA ASP A 261 -2.18 -12.48 3.21
C ASP A 261 -0.75 -12.88 3.58
N ALA A 262 -0.09 -13.62 2.71
CA ALA A 262 1.36 -13.80 2.72
C ALA A 262 1.99 -12.73 1.84
N VAL A 263 2.99 -12.03 2.37
CA VAL A 263 3.64 -10.90 1.73
C VAL A 263 5.14 -11.14 1.60
N HIS A 264 5.66 -10.99 0.38
CA HIS A 264 7.07 -11.10 0.05
C HIS A 264 7.55 -9.78 -0.58
N PRO A 265 8.14 -8.86 0.19
CA PRO A 265 8.76 -7.64 -0.33
C PRO A 265 10.18 -7.92 -0.82
N ASN A 266 10.69 -7.11 -1.79
CA ASN A 266 12.07 -7.24 -2.28
C ASN A 266 13.11 -6.65 -1.33
N ASP A 267 12.69 -5.82 -0.39
CA ASP A 267 13.55 -5.04 0.50
C ASP A 267 13.42 -5.43 2.00
N ASN A 268 12.66 -6.48 2.31
CA ASN A 268 12.50 -6.94 3.69
C ASN A 268 12.21 -8.45 3.74
N THR A 269 12.11 -9.00 4.94
CA THR A 269 11.72 -10.39 5.16
C THR A 269 10.21 -10.59 4.91
N GLU A 270 9.84 -11.81 4.56
CA GLU A 270 8.45 -12.22 4.39
C GLU A 270 7.69 -12.15 5.71
N TYR A 271 6.39 -11.88 5.59
CA TYR A 271 5.49 -11.82 6.74
C TYR A 271 4.07 -12.20 6.35
N LEU A 272 3.26 -12.46 7.35
CA LEU A 272 1.83 -12.67 7.20
C LEU A 272 1.05 -11.48 7.76
N ASN A 273 -0.08 -11.20 7.14
CA ASN A 273 -1.12 -10.33 7.68
C ASN A 273 -2.38 -11.14 7.91
N ALA A 274 -3.13 -10.83 8.95
CA ALA A 274 -4.40 -11.48 9.24
C ALA A 274 -5.45 -10.44 9.62
N GLY A 275 -6.70 -10.67 9.24
CA GLY A 275 -7.79 -9.75 9.52
C GLY A 275 -9.13 -10.45 9.66
N LEU A 276 -9.99 -9.84 10.47
CA LEU A 276 -11.37 -10.22 10.69
C LEU A 276 -12.27 -9.00 10.54
N GLU A 277 -13.38 -9.17 9.84
CA GLU A 277 -14.45 -8.17 9.71
C GLU A 277 -15.77 -8.79 10.15
N PHE A 278 -16.45 -8.12 11.08
CA PHE A 278 -17.83 -8.40 11.45
C PHE A 278 -18.72 -7.30 10.90
N ALA A 279 -19.74 -7.69 10.13
CA ALA A 279 -20.74 -6.80 9.59
C ALA A 279 -22.11 -7.13 10.18
N TYR A 280 -22.80 -6.09 10.65
CA TYR A 280 -24.18 -6.15 11.10
C TYR A 280 -25.07 -5.38 10.11
N ASP A 281 -26.02 -6.08 9.52
CA ASP A 281 -26.97 -5.57 8.51
C ASP A 281 -26.29 -4.86 7.32
N GLU A 282 -25.02 -5.23 7.02
CA GLU A 282 -24.16 -4.54 6.05
C GLU A 282 -24.10 -3.00 6.21
N MET A 283 -24.49 -2.51 7.39
CA MET A 283 -24.48 -1.10 7.79
C MET A 283 -23.36 -0.78 8.78
N PHE A 284 -23.15 -1.64 9.77
CA PHE A 284 -22.15 -1.43 10.82
C PHE A 284 -21.05 -2.48 10.70
N PHE A 285 -19.82 -2.03 10.78
CA PHE A 285 -18.63 -2.88 10.62
C PHE A 285 -17.69 -2.71 11.80
N VAL A 286 -17.23 -3.82 12.35
CA VAL A 286 -16.14 -3.87 13.34
C VAL A 286 -15.04 -4.75 12.78
N ARG A 287 -13.79 -4.29 12.90
CA ARG A 287 -12.64 -4.95 12.29
C ARG A 287 -11.49 -5.03 13.27
N ALA A 288 -10.78 -6.13 13.19
CA ALA A 288 -9.51 -6.31 13.89
C ALA A 288 -8.54 -7.04 12.97
N GLY A 289 -7.28 -6.72 13.07
CA GLY A 289 -6.24 -7.35 12.27
C GLY A 289 -4.89 -7.32 12.97
N TYR A 290 -3.97 -8.05 12.42
CA TYR A 290 -2.58 -8.03 12.84
C TYR A 290 -1.67 -7.97 11.60
N LYS A 291 -0.82 -6.97 11.56
CA LYS A 291 0.13 -6.72 10.49
C LYS A 291 1.50 -7.31 10.86
N THR A 292 2.22 -7.81 9.87
CA THR A 292 3.62 -8.27 10.02
C THR A 292 3.81 -9.42 11.02
N LEU A 293 2.87 -10.37 11.06
CA LEU A 293 3.02 -11.61 11.82
C LEU A 293 4.28 -12.37 11.40
N PHE A 294 5.00 -12.91 12.37
CA PHE A 294 6.23 -13.68 12.20
C PHE A 294 7.45 -12.91 11.68
N MET A 295 7.31 -11.62 11.42
CA MET A 295 8.45 -10.78 11.07
C MET A 295 9.23 -10.42 12.33
N LYS A 296 10.53 -10.71 12.30
CA LYS A 296 11.43 -10.36 13.42
C LYS A 296 11.61 -8.84 13.46
N ASP A 297 11.60 -8.29 14.67
CA ASP A 297 11.79 -6.85 14.95
C ASP A 297 10.80 -5.95 14.18
N ALA A 298 9.57 -6.45 13.94
CA ALA A 298 8.52 -5.69 13.27
C ALA A 298 8.00 -4.55 14.16
N GLU A 299 7.86 -3.37 13.57
CA GLU A 299 7.16 -2.24 14.21
C GLU A 299 5.64 -2.25 13.89
N GLY A 300 5.16 -3.12 13.02
CA GLY A 300 3.73 -3.36 12.80
C GLY A 300 3.12 -4.28 13.85
N GLY A 301 1.83 -4.13 14.12
CA GLY A 301 1.17 -4.91 15.14
C GLY A 301 -0.34 -4.96 14.98
N LEU A 302 -1.02 -4.82 16.11
CA LEU A 302 -2.47 -4.84 16.19
C LEU A 302 -3.08 -3.66 15.43
N THR A 303 -4.12 -3.94 14.68
CA THR A 303 -4.95 -2.94 14.02
C THR A 303 -6.41 -3.17 14.40
N VAL A 304 -7.15 -2.10 14.61
CA VAL A 304 -8.57 -2.17 14.90
C VAL A 304 -9.30 -1.05 14.16
N GLY A 305 -10.57 -1.24 13.90
CA GLY A 305 -11.35 -0.21 13.24
C GLY A 305 -12.82 -0.51 13.16
N GLY A 306 -13.56 0.44 12.63
CA GLY A 306 -14.97 0.32 12.41
C GLY A 306 -15.42 1.11 11.18
N GLY A 307 -16.64 0.88 10.77
CA GLY A 307 -17.24 1.60 9.65
C GLY A 307 -18.74 1.63 9.71
N ILE A 308 -19.30 2.64 9.07
CA ILE A 308 -20.75 2.81 8.91
C ILE A 308 -21.02 3.01 7.43
N ARG A 309 -22.00 2.27 6.90
CA ARG A 309 -22.54 2.43 5.55
C ARG A 309 -23.97 2.95 5.66
N TYR A 310 -24.21 4.10 5.06
CA TYR A 310 -25.53 4.71 4.99
C TYR A 310 -26.05 4.67 3.56
N HIS A 311 -27.18 4.03 3.35
CA HIS A 311 -27.83 3.97 2.03
C HIS A 311 -28.56 5.28 1.77
N ILE A 312 -28.23 5.93 0.64
CA ILE A 312 -28.82 7.22 0.24
C ILE A 312 -30.08 6.98 -0.63
N GLY A 313 -30.13 5.84 -1.33
CA GLY A 313 -31.24 5.44 -2.18
C GLY A 313 -30.76 4.59 -3.38
N GLY A 314 -31.60 3.68 -3.83
CA GLY A 314 -31.22 2.71 -4.86
C GLY A 314 -29.99 1.89 -4.46
N ALA A 315 -29.00 1.78 -5.33
CA ALA A 315 -27.73 1.11 -5.03
C ALA A 315 -26.65 2.04 -4.46
N SER A 316 -26.98 3.33 -4.23
CA SER A 316 -26.02 4.35 -3.78
C SER A 316 -25.87 4.33 -2.28
N TYR A 317 -24.63 4.46 -1.79
CA TYR A 317 -24.31 4.56 -0.37
C TYR A 317 -23.14 5.49 -0.09
N LEU A 318 -23.13 6.01 1.13
CA LEU A 318 -22.01 6.69 1.75
C LEU A 318 -21.42 5.76 2.79
N LYS A 319 -20.12 5.64 2.84
CA LYS A 319 -19.39 4.81 3.80
C LYS A 319 -18.30 5.62 4.47
N ILE A 320 -18.26 5.56 5.78
CA ILE A 320 -17.22 6.18 6.61
C ILE A 320 -16.54 5.06 7.37
N ASP A 321 -15.23 4.94 7.21
CA ASP A 321 -14.42 3.96 7.94
C ASP A 321 -13.34 4.68 8.76
N TYR A 322 -13.03 4.12 9.90
CA TYR A 322 -11.94 4.52 10.76
C TYR A 322 -11.06 3.31 11.10
N ALA A 323 -9.75 3.52 11.16
CA ALA A 323 -8.81 2.52 11.64
C ALA A 323 -7.72 3.14 12.50
N LEU A 324 -7.32 2.38 13.49
CA LEU A 324 -6.16 2.61 14.35
C LEU A 324 -5.14 1.52 14.05
N ALA A 325 -3.93 1.88 13.68
CA ALA A 325 -2.81 0.97 13.52
C ALA A 325 -1.74 1.27 14.57
N ASP A 326 -1.35 0.27 15.33
CA ASP A 326 -0.29 0.38 16.33
C ASP A 326 1.07 0.05 15.67
N TYR A 327 2.01 0.98 15.79
CA TYR A 327 3.39 0.86 15.32
C TYR A 327 4.38 0.77 16.50
N ASN A 328 3.95 0.19 17.62
CA ASN A 328 4.77 -0.04 18.80
C ASN A 328 5.53 1.23 19.25
N ARG A 329 6.84 1.27 19.05
CA ARG A 329 7.71 2.41 19.43
C ARG A 329 7.41 3.71 18.70
N LEU A 330 6.81 3.63 17.50
CA LEU A 330 6.49 4.78 16.66
C LEU A 330 5.11 5.36 16.93
N LYS A 331 4.40 4.86 17.97
CA LYS A 331 3.03 5.26 18.35
C LYS A 331 1.95 4.74 17.39
N GLN A 332 0.77 5.31 17.53
CA GLN A 332 -0.44 4.91 16.80
C GLN A 332 -0.70 5.88 15.65
N VAL A 333 -1.19 5.33 14.54
CA VAL A 333 -1.61 6.10 13.37
C VAL A 333 -3.09 5.90 13.14
N HIS A 334 -3.78 7.00 12.88
CA HIS A 334 -5.21 7.07 12.65
C HIS A 334 -5.48 7.23 11.16
N PHE A 335 -6.34 6.38 10.61
CA PHE A 335 -6.79 6.43 9.22
C PHE A 335 -8.28 6.71 9.18
N ILE A 336 -8.69 7.63 8.33
CA ILE A 336 -10.10 7.95 8.07
C ILE A 336 -10.35 7.79 6.59
N SER A 337 -11.45 7.15 6.22
CA SER A 337 -11.86 6.96 4.83
C SER A 337 -13.29 7.39 4.65
N LEU A 338 -13.54 8.10 3.57
CA LEU A 338 -14.86 8.46 3.07
C LEU A 338 -15.03 7.86 1.69
N SER A 339 -16.05 7.02 1.49
CA SER A 339 -16.32 6.41 0.19
C SER A 339 -17.78 6.65 -0.20
N VAL A 340 -17.98 6.90 -1.47
CA VAL A 340 -19.32 7.10 -2.07
C VAL A 340 -19.44 6.13 -3.22
N LYS A 341 -20.50 5.34 -3.19
CA LYS A 341 -20.95 4.55 -4.34
C LYS A 341 -22.17 5.20 -4.95
N TYR A 342 -22.17 5.34 -6.26
CA TYR A 342 -23.28 5.88 -7.02
C TYR A 342 -23.74 4.88 -8.05
N TRP A 343 -25.08 4.69 -8.12
CA TRP A 343 -25.84 3.91 -9.09
C TRP A 343 -26.07 2.46 -8.90
#